data_5fa35d52d49cd3921245f1a85c2471ea
#
_entry.id   5fa35d52d49cd3921245f1a85c2471ea
#
_cell.length_a   1.000
_cell.length_b   1.000
_cell.length_c   1.000
_cell.angle_alpha   90.00
_cell.angle_beta   90.00
_cell.angle_gamma   90.00
#
_symmetry.space_group_name_H-M   'P 1'
#
loop_
_entity.id
_entity.type
_entity.pdbx_description
1 polymer ?
#
loop_
_entity_poly.entity_id
_entity_poly.type
_entity_poly.pdbx_seq_one_letter_code
_entity_poly.pdbx_strand_id
1 'polypeptide(L)'
;GVAGSEEKYVKLMNETAHSLGATHSHFVTTNGLHNDDHYTTCYDMYLILNAALKYDELVQIMSSKSYDAYFRDGNGQPKSMTWHTTDKFLNGEKELSDGFSVVAGKTGTTSEAKYCLALVTNAPNGHKIISFVYKAGNRYNLYLLQNEILGIVK
;
A
#
# COMPACT_ATOMS: atom_id res chain seq x y z
N GLY A 1 3.81 -12.18 18.89
CA GLY A 1 3.47 -11.81 17.51
C GLY A 1 2.84 -12.98 16.76
N VAL A 2 2.26 -12.72 15.58
CA VAL A 2 1.43 -13.68 14.80
C VAL A 2 2.19 -14.99 14.47
N ALA A 3 3.47 -14.93 14.15
CA ALA A 3 4.26 -16.09 13.74
C ALA A 3 5.36 -16.49 14.74
N GLY A 4 5.55 -15.73 15.81
CA GLY A 4 6.56 -15.99 16.84
C GLY A 4 7.98 -15.52 16.51
N SER A 5 8.33 -15.32 15.22
CA SER A 5 9.58 -14.68 14.78
C SER A 5 9.38 -13.97 13.45
N GLU A 6 10.29 -13.05 13.10
CA GLU A 6 10.27 -12.36 11.79
C GLU A 6 10.49 -13.35 10.65
N GLU A 7 11.44 -14.26 10.77
CA GLU A 7 11.71 -15.29 9.77
C GLU A 7 10.48 -16.16 9.46
N LYS A 8 9.77 -16.62 10.50
CA LYS A 8 8.53 -17.39 10.32
C LYS A 8 7.43 -16.55 9.67
N TYR A 9 7.38 -15.25 9.98
CA TYR A 9 6.40 -14.37 9.39
C TYR A 9 6.70 -14.12 7.91
N VAL A 10 7.96 -13.88 7.54
CA VAL A 10 8.40 -13.76 6.13
C VAL A 10 8.08 -15.04 5.34
N LYS A 11 8.33 -16.22 5.93
CA LYS A 11 7.94 -17.49 5.32
C LYS A 11 6.44 -17.54 5.05
N LEU A 12 5.62 -17.17 6.03
CA LEU A 12 4.15 -17.10 5.88
C LEU A 12 3.72 -16.10 4.81
N MET A 13 4.38 -14.94 4.71
CA MET A 13 4.12 -13.94 3.64
C MET A 13 4.33 -14.56 2.26
N ASN A 14 5.45 -15.26 2.04
CA ASN A 14 5.76 -15.89 0.76
C ASN A 14 4.80 -17.05 0.43
N GLU A 15 4.48 -17.90 1.41
CA GLU A 15 3.51 -18.99 1.24
C GLU A 15 2.12 -18.44 0.88
N THR A 16 1.70 -17.36 1.55
CA THR A 16 0.42 -16.69 1.27
C THR A 16 0.42 -16.10 -0.14
N ALA A 17 1.46 -15.35 -0.52
CA ALA A 17 1.58 -14.78 -1.86
C ALA A 17 1.51 -15.87 -2.93
N HIS A 18 2.26 -16.95 -2.77
CA HIS A 18 2.25 -18.09 -3.69
C HIS A 18 0.85 -18.74 -3.79
N SER A 19 0.15 -18.91 -2.67
CA SER A 19 -1.20 -19.47 -2.64
C SER A 19 -2.24 -18.62 -3.37
N LEU A 20 -1.97 -17.31 -3.48
CA LEU A 20 -2.78 -16.35 -4.25
C LEU A 20 -2.41 -16.32 -5.74
N GLY A 21 -1.40 -17.08 -6.16
CA GLY A 21 -0.87 -17.08 -7.53
C GLY A 21 0.19 -16.01 -7.80
N ALA A 22 0.65 -15.28 -6.78
CA ALA A 22 1.72 -14.28 -6.87
C ALA A 22 3.09 -14.97 -6.87
N THR A 23 3.44 -15.60 -7.99
CA THR A 23 4.60 -16.49 -8.13
C THR A 23 5.89 -15.79 -8.55
N HIS A 24 5.81 -14.50 -8.88
CA HIS A 24 6.95 -13.65 -9.26
C HIS A 24 7.28 -12.62 -8.16
N SER A 25 6.98 -12.96 -6.91
CA SER A 25 7.26 -12.15 -5.74
C SER A 25 8.07 -12.93 -4.72
N HIS A 26 9.00 -12.25 -4.07
CA HIS A 26 9.75 -12.78 -2.95
C HIS A 26 9.92 -11.71 -1.87
N PHE A 27 9.44 -12.00 -0.69
CA PHE A 27 9.52 -11.12 0.47
C PHE A 27 10.65 -11.60 1.39
N VAL A 28 11.49 -10.67 1.85
CA VAL A 28 12.62 -10.93 2.77
C VAL A 28 12.46 -10.17 4.07
N THR A 29 11.75 -9.03 4.05
CA THR A 29 11.48 -8.20 5.22
C THR A 29 9.98 -8.04 5.43
N THR A 30 9.56 -7.89 6.68
CA THR A 30 8.15 -7.71 7.06
C THR A 30 7.66 -6.26 6.91
N ASN A 31 8.59 -5.32 6.83
CA ASN A 31 8.33 -3.87 6.87
C ASN A 31 8.61 -3.16 5.54
N GLY A 32 9.07 -3.88 4.51
CA GLY A 32 9.36 -3.32 3.20
C GLY A 32 10.70 -2.57 3.10
N LEU A 33 11.60 -2.71 4.08
CA LEU A 33 12.96 -2.24 3.94
C LEU A 33 13.67 -2.99 2.83
N HIS A 34 14.58 -2.29 2.13
CA HIS A 34 15.24 -2.82 0.96
C HIS A 34 16.09 -4.06 1.26
N ASN A 35 15.99 -5.02 0.36
CA ASN A 35 16.88 -6.15 0.21
C ASN A 35 16.87 -6.53 -1.28
N ASP A 36 18.00 -6.91 -1.86
CA ASP A 36 18.12 -7.22 -3.29
C ASP A 36 17.21 -8.38 -3.72
N ASP A 37 16.93 -9.30 -2.80
CA ASP A 37 16.03 -10.43 -3.01
C ASP A 37 14.54 -10.12 -2.68
N HIS A 38 14.23 -8.87 -2.32
CA HIS A 38 12.86 -8.42 -2.04
C HIS A 38 12.25 -7.77 -3.27
N TYR A 39 11.48 -8.53 -4.02
CA TYR A 39 10.90 -8.08 -5.29
C TYR A 39 9.46 -8.54 -5.48
N THR A 40 8.77 -7.88 -6.40
CA THR A 40 7.40 -8.19 -6.81
C THR A 40 7.13 -7.68 -8.22
N THR A 41 5.94 -7.99 -8.74
CA THR A 41 5.39 -7.44 -9.98
C THR A 41 4.09 -6.70 -9.71
N CYS A 42 3.65 -5.84 -10.66
CA CYS A 42 2.32 -5.19 -10.55
C CYS A 42 1.19 -6.22 -10.53
N TYR A 43 1.31 -7.30 -11.30
CA TYR A 43 0.29 -8.35 -11.33
C TYR A 43 0.20 -9.11 -10.01
N ASP A 44 1.34 -9.49 -9.43
CA ASP A 44 1.38 -10.19 -8.14
C ASP A 44 0.80 -9.30 -7.03
N MET A 45 1.15 -8.02 -7.03
CA MET A 45 0.60 -7.08 -6.06
C MET A 45 -0.90 -6.83 -6.27
N TYR A 46 -1.39 -6.91 -7.52
CA TYR A 46 -2.83 -6.93 -7.79
C TYR A 46 -3.51 -8.14 -7.11
N LEU A 47 -2.96 -9.33 -7.24
CA LEU A 47 -3.50 -10.54 -6.61
C LEU A 47 -3.53 -10.40 -5.06
N ILE A 48 -2.43 -9.92 -4.49
CA ILE A 48 -2.30 -9.72 -3.04
C ILE A 48 -3.28 -8.63 -2.56
N LEU A 49 -3.32 -7.47 -3.22
CA LEU A 49 -4.20 -6.37 -2.82
C LEU A 49 -5.69 -6.75 -3.00
N ASN A 50 -6.03 -7.42 -4.10
CA ASN A 50 -7.39 -7.88 -4.33
C ASN A 50 -7.85 -8.91 -3.26
N ALA A 51 -6.95 -9.74 -2.75
CA ALA A 51 -7.22 -10.60 -1.60
C ALA A 51 -7.36 -9.79 -0.30
N ALA A 52 -6.51 -8.80 -0.08
CA ALA A 52 -6.55 -7.93 1.09
C ALA A 52 -7.84 -7.10 1.18
N LEU A 53 -8.38 -6.66 0.04
CA LEU A 53 -9.64 -5.89 -0.03
C LEU A 53 -10.88 -6.67 0.41
N LYS A 54 -10.78 -7.97 0.66
CA LYS A 54 -11.86 -8.79 1.24
C LYS A 54 -11.96 -8.65 2.77
N TYR A 55 -11.01 -7.99 3.39
CA TYR A 55 -10.96 -7.76 4.83
C TYR A 55 -11.31 -6.31 5.14
N ASP A 56 -12.51 -6.08 5.67
CA ASP A 56 -13.04 -4.73 5.95
C ASP A 56 -12.12 -3.91 6.85
N GLU A 57 -11.47 -4.54 7.85
CA GLU A 57 -10.53 -3.88 8.74
C GLU A 57 -9.30 -3.34 7.98
N LEU A 58 -8.76 -4.09 7.01
CA LEU A 58 -7.67 -3.62 6.16
C LEU A 58 -8.10 -2.45 5.28
N VAL A 59 -9.29 -2.52 4.69
CA VAL A 59 -9.85 -1.41 3.89
C VAL A 59 -10.01 -0.18 4.76
N GLN A 60 -10.55 -0.32 5.98
CA GLN A 60 -10.69 0.79 6.93
C GLN A 60 -9.35 1.43 7.28
N ILE A 61 -8.31 0.62 7.53
CA ILE A 61 -6.95 1.13 7.82
C ILE A 61 -6.40 1.87 6.59
N MET A 62 -6.50 1.27 5.39
CA MET A 62 -5.97 1.83 4.14
C MET A 62 -6.73 3.08 3.66
N SER A 63 -7.95 3.31 4.13
CA SER A 63 -8.77 4.50 3.83
C SER A 63 -8.67 5.59 4.89
N SER A 64 -7.99 5.33 6.01
CA SER A 64 -7.90 6.28 7.12
C SER A 64 -6.94 7.43 6.80
N LYS A 65 -7.38 8.66 7.03
CA LYS A 65 -6.55 9.87 6.86
C LYS A 65 -5.59 10.08 8.04
N SER A 66 -6.02 9.70 9.23
CA SER A 66 -5.23 9.76 10.46
C SER A 66 -5.69 8.69 11.44
N TYR A 67 -4.82 8.39 12.40
CA TYR A 67 -5.09 7.46 13.49
C TYR A 67 -4.42 7.94 14.77
N ASP A 68 -5.17 8.04 15.85
CA ASP A 68 -4.66 8.36 17.18
C ASP A 68 -4.27 7.08 17.90
N ALA A 69 -2.96 6.85 18.01
CA ALA A 69 -2.40 5.68 18.69
C ALA A 69 -2.13 5.99 20.16
N TYR A 70 -2.58 5.10 21.04
CA TYR A 70 -2.28 5.12 22.47
C TYR A 70 -1.46 3.89 22.82
N PHE A 71 -0.28 4.07 23.38
CA PHE A 71 0.63 2.98 23.68
C PHE A 71 1.47 3.27 24.93
N ARG A 72 2.26 2.31 25.36
CA ARG A 72 3.27 2.52 26.41
C ARG A 72 4.65 2.48 25.78
N ASP A 73 5.52 3.40 26.21
CA ASP A 73 6.92 3.38 25.79
C ASP A 73 7.72 2.24 26.47
N GLY A 74 9.01 2.12 26.14
CA GLY A 74 9.90 1.09 26.71
C GLY A 74 10.07 1.16 28.23
N ASN A 75 9.68 2.28 28.86
CA ASN A 75 9.69 2.48 30.32
C ASN A 75 8.29 2.28 30.95
N GLY A 76 7.32 1.81 30.16
CA GLY A 76 5.94 1.59 30.61
C GLY A 76 5.09 2.86 30.74
N GLN A 77 5.61 4.03 30.33
CA GLN A 77 4.88 5.31 30.44
C GLN A 77 3.84 5.45 29.31
N PRO A 78 2.62 5.96 29.61
CA PRO A 78 1.62 6.17 28.58
C PRO A 78 2.07 7.24 27.59
N LYS A 79 1.87 6.97 26.30
CA LYS A 79 2.15 7.87 25.18
C LYS A 79 0.97 7.88 24.22
N SER A 80 0.82 8.99 23.50
CA SER A 80 -0.09 9.10 22.37
C SER A 80 0.64 9.73 21.19
N MET A 81 0.22 9.35 19.98
CA MET A 81 0.75 9.91 18.74
C MET A 81 -0.34 9.83 17.68
N THR A 82 -0.53 10.91 16.95
CA THR A 82 -1.39 10.91 15.75
C THR A 82 -0.55 10.60 14.53
N TRP A 83 -0.85 9.52 13.83
CA TRP A 83 -0.29 9.19 12.54
C TRP A 83 -1.19 9.71 11.43
N HIS A 84 -0.58 10.25 10.38
CA HIS A 84 -1.27 10.74 9.19
C HIS A 84 -0.92 9.89 7.99
N THR A 85 -1.88 9.71 7.07
CA THR A 85 -1.60 9.05 5.82
C THR A 85 -0.54 9.80 5.02
N THR A 86 0.30 9.07 4.33
CA THR A 86 1.28 9.62 3.38
C THR A 86 0.75 9.67 1.95
N ASP A 87 -0.45 9.13 1.70
CA ASP A 87 -1.13 9.20 0.42
C ASP A 87 -1.81 10.58 0.26
N LYS A 88 -1.31 11.35 -0.72
CA LYS A 88 -1.78 12.73 -0.95
C LYS A 88 -3.12 12.82 -1.66
N PHE A 89 -3.57 11.77 -2.33
CA PHE A 89 -4.94 11.71 -2.82
C PHE A 89 -5.92 11.51 -1.66
N LEU A 90 -5.57 10.61 -0.75
CA LEU A 90 -6.42 10.29 0.39
C LEU A 90 -6.54 11.47 1.38
N ASN A 91 -5.45 12.21 1.62
CA ASN A 91 -5.49 13.37 2.53
C ASN A 91 -6.00 14.66 1.85
N GLY A 92 -6.21 14.66 0.54
CA GLY A 92 -6.72 15.80 -0.23
C GLY A 92 -5.67 16.82 -0.67
N GLU A 93 -4.36 16.54 -0.50
CA GLU A 93 -3.28 17.41 -0.98
C GLU A 93 -3.10 17.33 -2.50
N LYS A 94 -3.64 16.30 -3.13
CA LYS A 94 -3.63 16.09 -4.58
C LYS A 94 -5.03 15.70 -5.04
N GLU A 95 -5.42 16.23 -6.18
CA GLU A 95 -6.69 15.89 -6.83
C GLU A 95 -6.51 14.67 -7.73
N LEU A 96 -7.51 13.78 -7.71
CA LEU A 96 -7.63 12.69 -8.66
C LEU A 96 -8.16 13.20 -10.00
N SER A 97 -7.95 12.41 -11.04
CA SER A 97 -8.64 12.58 -12.32
C SER A 97 -10.15 12.67 -12.13
N ASP A 98 -10.81 13.53 -12.94
CA ASP A 98 -12.22 13.86 -12.82
C ASP A 98 -13.13 12.63 -12.73
N GLY A 99 -14.00 12.66 -11.72
CA GLY A 99 -15.00 11.64 -11.47
C GLY A 99 -14.50 10.40 -10.71
N PHE A 100 -13.21 10.31 -10.42
CA PHE A 100 -12.68 9.25 -9.55
C PHE A 100 -12.75 9.63 -8.08
N SER A 101 -12.89 8.61 -7.22
CA SER A 101 -12.79 8.78 -5.75
C SER A 101 -11.88 7.73 -5.14
N VAL A 102 -11.11 8.12 -4.12
CA VAL A 102 -10.22 7.17 -3.40
C VAL A 102 -11.06 6.23 -2.55
N VAL A 103 -10.77 4.95 -2.63
CA VAL A 103 -11.29 3.91 -1.72
C VAL A 103 -10.24 3.57 -0.67
N ALA A 104 -9.00 3.30 -1.11
CA ALA A 104 -7.90 2.92 -0.24
C ALA A 104 -6.57 3.18 -0.94
N GLY A 105 -5.49 3.39 -0.19
CA GLY A 105 -4.17 3.57 -0.75
C GLY A 105 -3.04 3.18 0.19
N LYS A 106 -1.87 2.86 -0.39
CA LYS A 106 -0.64 2.60 0.35
C LYS A 106 0.58 3.07 -0.43
N THR A 107 1.31 3.99 0.16
CA THR A 107 2.60 4.47 -0.37
C THR A 107 3.74 3.60 0.12
N GLY A 108 4.84 3.58 -0.62
CA GLY A 108 6.11 3.01 -0.21
C GLY A 108 7.27 3.85 -0.76
N THR A 109 8.34 4.00 0.03
CA THR A 109 9.53 4.73 -0.43
C THR A 109 10.77 4.17 0.23
N THR A 110 11.74 3.78 -0.59
CA THR A 110 13.14 3.54 -0.22
C THR A 110 14.04 4.22 -1.22
N SER A 111 15.36 4.28 -0.96
CA SER A 111 16.34 4.81 -1.93
C SER A 111 16.33 4.04 -3.24
N GLU A 112 16.10 2.73 -3.21
CA GLU A 112 16.16 1.81 -4.34
C GLU A 112 14.80 1.68 -5.04
N ALA A 113 13.72 1.50 -4.27
CA ALA A 113 12.37 1.41 -4.80
C ALA A 113 11.81 2.75 -5.28
N LYS A 114 12.46 3.87 -4.90
CA LYS A 114 11.97 5.22 -5.20
C LYS A 114 10.55 5.41 -4.63
N TYR A 115 9.68 6.13 -5.33
CA TYR A 115 8.33 6.42 -4.90
C TYR A 115 7.34 5.44 -5.51
N CYS A 116 6.59 4.76 -4.65
CA CYS A 116 5.60 3.75 -5.03
C CYS A 116 4.24 4.09 -4.43
N LEU A 117 3.18 3.75 -5.16
CA LEU A 117 1.78 3.87 -4.71
C LEU A 117 0.96 2.71 -5.29
N ALA A 118 0.26 2.02 -4.40
CA ALA A 118 -0.87 1.18 -4.73
C ALA A 118 -2.14 1.96 -4.39
N LEU A 119 -3.05 2.12 -5.33
CA LEU A 119 -4.27 2.91 -5.18
C LEU A 119 -5.49 2.12 -5.62
N VAL A 120 -6.55 2.22 -4.83
CA VAL A 120 -7.87 1.67 -5.15
C VAL A 120 -8.83 2.85 -5.26
N THR A 121 -9.50 2.96 -6.39
CA THR A 121 -10.45 4.03 -6.67
C THR A 121 -11.78 3.48 -7.17
N ASN A 122 -12.86 4.26 -7.03
CA ASN A 122 -14.06 4.08 -7.81
C ASN A 122 -13.98 5.01 -9.03
N ALA A 123 -14.20 4.45 -10.21
CA ALA A 123 -14.29 5.18 -11.47
C ALA A 123 -15.69 5.81 -11.64
N PRO A 124 -15.85 6.80 -12.55
CA PRO A 124 -17.16 7.44 -12.82
C PRO A 124 -18.27 6.49 -13.21
N ASN A 125 -17.94 5.37 -13.84
CA ASN A 125 -18.87 4.31 -14.24
C ASN A 125 -19.23 3.33 -13.11
N GLY A 126 -18.73 3.56 -11.88
CA GLY A 126 -18.98 2.74 -10.70
C GLY A 126 -18.04 1.53 -10.55
N HIS A 127 -17.15 1.28 -11.50
CA HIS A 127 -16.17 0.19 -11.37
C HIS A 127 -15.06 0.53 -10.40
N LYS A 128 -14.63 -0.46 -9.64
CA LYS A 128 -13.45 -0.36 -8.78
C LYS A 128 -12.20 -0.61 -9.62
N ILE A 129 -11.25 0.31 -9.55
CA ILE A 129 -9.97 0.25 -10.25
C ILE A 129 -8.84 0.08 -9.22
N ILE A 130 -7.97 -0.88 -9.45
CA ILE A 130 -6.71 -1.06 -8.72
C ILE A 130 -5.59 -0.64 -9.66
N SER A 131 -4.78 0.31 -9.23
CA SER A 131 -3.68 0.85 -10.02
C SER A 131 -2.40 0.95 -9.21
N PHE A 132 -1.25 0.77 -9.89
CA PHE A 132 0.07 0.79 -9.28
C PHE A 132 1.01 1.69 -10.07
N VAL A 133 1.76 2.51 -9.35
CA VAL A 133 2.95 3.19 -9.88
C VAL A 133 4.13 2.78 -9.02
N TYR A 134 5.17 2.23 -9.64
CA TYR A 134 6.41 1.85 -9.00
C TYR A 134 7.60 2.61 -9.57
N LYS A 135 8.61 2.84 -8.73
CA LYS A 135 9.88 3.47 -9.12
C LYS A 135 9.72 4.86 -9.74
N ALA A 136 8.71 5.63 -9.37
CA ALA A 136 8.62 7.02 -9.82
C ALA A 136 9.86 7.80 -9.33
N GLY A 137 10.45 8.59 -10.21
CA GLY A 137 11.71 9.30 -9.93
C GLY A 137 11.60 10.34 -8.81
N ASN A 138 10.40 10.86 -8.58
CA ASN A 138 10.10 11.78 -7.49
C ASN A 138 8.60 11.69 -7.11
N ARG A 139 8.24 12.34 -6.00
CA ARG A 139 6.86 12.33 -5.50
C ARG A 139 5.86 13.02 -6.44
N TYR A 140 6.29 14.05 -7.16
CA TYR A 140 5.42 14.72 -8.12
C TYR A 140 5.02 13.77 -9.27
N ASN A 141 6.01 13.09 -9.86
CA ASN A 141 5.78 12.13 -10.94
C ASN A 141 4.93 10.93 -10.49
N LEU A 142 5.03 10.51 -9.22
CA LEU A 142 4.19 9.44 -8.67
C LEU A 142 2.70 9.74 -8.86
N TYR A 143 2.25 10.93 -8.45
CA TYR A 143 0.85 11.33 -8.52
C TYR A 143 0.42 11.71 -9.94
N LEU A 144 1.33 12.27 -10.74
CA LEU A 144 1.09 12.56 -12.15
C LEU A 144 0.80 11.27 -12.94
N LEU A 145 1.71 10.28 -12.86
CA LEU A 145 1.57 9.00 -13.53
C LEU A 145 0.32 8.22 -13.06
N GLN A 146 -0.02 8.33 -11.77
CA GLN A 146 -1.22 7.71 -11.25
C GLN A 146 -2.49 8.29 -11.90
N ASN A 147 -2.57 9.61 -12.06
CA ASN A 147 -3.66 10.28 -12.75
C ASN A 147 -3.70 9.96 -14.25
N GLU A 148 -2.55 9.84 -14.91
CA GLU A 148 -2.47 9.43 -16.32
C GLU A 148 -3.05 8.01 -16.51
N ILE A 149 -2.69 7.05 -15.64
CA ILE A 149 -3.25 5.68 -15.67
C ILE A 149 -4.77 5.72 -15.51
N LEU A 150 -5.29 6.48 -14.54
CA LEU A 150 -6.73 6.61 -14.33
C LEU A 150 -7.44 7.26 -15.52
N GLY A 151 -6.79 8.22 -16.19
CA GLY A 151 -7.30 8.86 -17.39
C GLY A 151 -7.49 7.91 -18.59
N ILE A 152 -6.73 6.80 -18.65
CA ILE A 152 -6.83 5.79 -19.73
C ILE A 152 -8.03 4.84 -19.51
N VAL A 153 -8.45 4.63 -18.26
CA VAL A 153 -9.47 3.63 -17.88
C VAL A 153 -10.85 4.26 -17.57
N LYS A 154 -11.11 5.46 -18.11
CA LYS A 154 -12.40 6.17 -17.96
C LYS A 154 -13.57 5.42 -18.59
#